data_03ecbf45bf4c0d22463b41bd11cddab8
#
_entry.id   03ecbf45bf4c0d22463b41bd11cddab8
#
_cell.length_a   1.000
_cell.length_b   1.000
_cell.length_c   1.000
_cell.angle_alpha   90.00
_cell.angle_beta   90.00
_cell.angle_gamma   90.00
#
_symmetry.space_group_name_H-M   'P 1'
#
loop_
_entity.id
_entity.type
_entity.pdbx_description
1 polymer ?
#
loop_
_entity_poly.entity_id
_entity_poly.type
_entity_poly.pdbx_seq_one_letter_code
_entity_poly.pdbx_strand_id
1 'polypeptide(L)'
;MKKFDKVTRIIYTIVYGVATLTIFLFWKFFVKNIFSSIDSISVFMILFSIAMLFGIYSNACQIVKLYNEETGKKMFRIFSNIFYIVFMLMWFSSLIYFDYTVIKDYHKDIGLLLFSFIFYIPGFIMVKKVIETIKEGRTL
;
A
#
# COMPACT_ATOMS: atom_id res chain seq x y z
N MET A 1 -23.69 -14.43 11.69
CA MET A 1 -22.73 -13.51 12.31
C MET A 1 -23.41 -12.63 13.32
N LYS A 2 -22.81 -12.49 14.49
CA LYS A 2 -23.39 -11.64 15.54
C LYS A 2 -23.33 -10.17 15.10
N LYS A 3 -24.44 -9.50 15.18
CA LYS A 3 -24.46 -8.04 14.99
C LYS A 3 -23.88 -7.39 16.23
N PHE A 4 -23.00 -6.42 16.04
CA PHE A 4 -22.53 -5.60 17.14
C PHE A 4 -23.71 -4.84 17.72
N ASP A 5 -23.75 -4.71 19.04
CA ASP A 5 -24.75 -3.86 19.64
C ASP A 5 -24.43 -2.38 19.28
N LYS A 6 -25.40 -1.51 19.50
CA LYS A 6 -25.28 -0.11 19.12
C LYS A 6 -24.11 0.58 19.81
N VAL A 7 -23.85 0.27 21.07
CA VAL A 7 -22.77 0.90 21.84
C VAL A 7 -21.41 0.44 21.31
N THR A 8 -21.24 -0.86 21.08
CA THR A 8 -20.00 -1.43 20.54
C THR A 8 -19.69 -0.83 19.17
N ARG A 9 -20.70 -0.69 18.31
CA ARG A 9 -20.56 -0.10 16.99
C ARG A 9 -20.08 1.35 17.08
N ILE A 10 -20.63 2.14 17.99
CA ILE A 10 -20.23 3.53 18.20
C ILE A 10 -18.77 3.58 18.66
N ILE A 11 -18.39 2.72 19.60
CA ILE A 11 -17.02 2.66 20.11
C ILE A 11 -16.02 2.37 18.98
N TYR A 12 -16.29 1.34 18.18
CA TYR A 12 -15.41 1.00 17.05
C TYR A 12 -15.36 2.10 15.99
N THR A 13 -16.48 2.77 15.74
CA THR A 13 -16.50 3.90 14.81
C THR A 13 -15.59 5.02 15.28
N ILE A 14 -15.62 5.33 16.57
CA ILE A 14 -14.75 6.35 17.15
C ILE A 14 -13.29 5.94 17.05
N VAL A 15 -12.96 4.70 17.38
CA VAL A 15 -11.58 4.18 17.32
C VAL A 15 -11.03 4.27 15.90
N TYR A 16 -11.77 3.77 14.92
CA TYR A 16 -11.33 3.81 13.53
C TYR A 16 -11.28 5.24 12.99
N GLY A 17 -12.21 6.09 13.41
CA GLY A 17 -12.22 7.50 13.02
C GLY A 17 -11.00 8.24 13.53
N VAL A 18 -10.63 8.04 14.80
CA VAL A 18 -9.44 8.64 15.40
C VAL A 18 -8.18 8.12 14.69
N ALA A 19 -8.11 6.82 14.45
CA ALA A 19 -6.98 6.21 13.73
C ALA A 19 -6.85 6.80 12.32
N THR A 20 -7.95 6.93 11.59
CA THR A 20 -7.97 7.52 10.25
C THR A 20 -7.49 8.96 10.28
N LEU A 21 -7.98 9.75 11.21
CA LEU A 21 -7.58 11.14 11.36
C LEU A 21 -6.09 11.26 11.69
N THR A 22 -5.58 10.41 12.56
CA THR A 22 -4.16 10.38 12.93
C THR A 22 -3.29 10.07 11.72
N ILE A 23 -3.64 9.06 10.93
CA ILE A 23 -2.91 8.70 9.72
C ILE A 23 -2.97 9.83 8.70
N PHE A 24 -4.15 10.45 8.52
CA PHE A 24 -4.33 11.55 7.59
C PHE A 24 -3.46 12.76 7.96
N LEU A 25 -3.42 13.14 9.24
CA LEU A 25 -2.60 14.25 9.71
C LEU A 25 -1.12 13.94 9.54
N PHE A 26 -0.71 12.71 9.81
CA PHE A 26 0.67 12.29 9.62
C PHE A 26 1.05 12.31 8.14
N TRP A 27 0.17 11.83 7.25
CA TRP A 27 0.38 11.87 5.82
C TRP A 27 0.51 13.30 5.30
N LYS A 28 -0.36 14.19 5.77
CA LYS A 28 -0.33 15.61 5.40
C LYS A 28 0.99 16.25 5.85
N PHE A 29 1.42 15.97 7.08
CA PHE A 29 2.71 16.44 7.60
C PHE A 29 3.86 15.90 6.75
N PHE A 30 3.83 14.62 6.43
CA PHE A 30 4.87 13.97 5.63
C PHE A 30 5.00 14.63 4.26
N VAL A 31 3.88 14.81 3.56
CA VAL A 31 3.88 15.44 2.23
C VAL A 31 4.35 16.89 2.31
N LYS A 32 3.87 17.64 3.28
CA LYS A 32 4.18 19.06 3.40
C LYS A 32 5.61 19.32 3.83
N ASN A 33 6.12 18.61 4.82
CA ASN A 33 7.39 18.95 5.47
C ASN A 33 8.55 18.06 5.02
N ILE A 34 8.31 16.79 4.76
CA ILE A 34 9.36 15.86 4.37
C ILE A 34 9.52 15.83 2.86
N PHE A 35 8.42 15.62 2.15
CA PHE A 35 8.43 15.53 0.68
C PHE A 35 8.91 16.82 0.04
N SER A 36 8.40 17.96 0.49
CA SER A 36 8.72 19.26 -0.10
C SER A 36 10.10 19.78 0.28
N SER A 37 10.71 19.26 1.36
CA SER A 37 12.04 19.70 1.81
C SER A 37 13.18 18.92 1.17
N ILE A 38 12.90 17.89 0.39
CA ILE A 38 13.90 17.05 -0.24
C ILE A 38 13.96 17.37 -1.73
N ASP A 39 15.18 17.63 -2.22
CA ASP A 39 15.39 18.01 -3.63
C ASP A 39 15.08 16.88 -4.60
N SER A 40 15.30 15.63 -4.18
CA SER A 40 14.98 14.47 -5.00
C SER A 40 14.00 13.56 -4.25
N ILE A 41 12.87 13.29 -4.89
CA ILE A 41 11.84 12.40 -4.34
C ILE A 41 12.21 10.98 -4.70
N SER A 42 12.44 10.14 -3.70
CA SER A 42 12.71 8.72 -3.90
C SER A 42 11.42 7.95 -4.14
N VAL A 43 11.54 6.84 -4.87
CA VAL A 43 10.41 5.95 -5.09
C VAL A 43 9.87 5.40 -3.77
N PHE A 44 10.75 5.18 -2.78
CA PHE A 44 10.35 4.71 -1.46
C PHE A 44 9.44 5.70 -0.73
N MET A 45 9.69 7.00 -0.91
CA MET A 45 8.84 8.04 -0.31
C MET A 45 7.44 8.03 -0.92
N ILE A 46 7.37 7.82 -2.24
CA ILE A 46 6.09 7.68 -2.94
C ILE A 46 5.36 6.43 -2.46
N LEU A 47 6.06 5.31 -2.32
CA LEU A 47 5.48 4.06 -1.80
C LEU A 47 4.94 4.24 -0.39
N PHE A 48 5.68 4.92 0.47
CA PHE A 48 5.27 5.17 1.85
C PHE A 48 4.00 6.03 1.90
N SER A 49 3.95 7.07 1.06
CA SER A 49 2.77 7.93 0.96
C SER A 49 1.54 7.14 0.51
N ILE A 50 1.69 6.27 -0.50
CA ILE A 50 0.61 5.42 -0.99
C ILE A 50 0.16 4.43 0.09
N ALA A 51 1.10 3.87 0.86
CA ALA A 51 0.77 2.98 1.97
C ALA A 51 -0.06 3.67 3.04
N MET A 52 0.26 4.92 3.36
CA MET A 52 -0.55 5.71 4.30
C MET A 52 -1.96 5.97 3.78
N LEU A 53 -2.09 6.31 2.50
CA LEU A 53 -3.41 6.49 1.88
C LEU A 53 -4.22 5.19 1.90
N PHE A 54 -3.56 4.06 1.68
CA PHE A 54 -4.20 2.75 1.81
C PHE A 54 -4.70 2.52 3.23
N GLY A 55 -3.90 2.89 4.24
CA GLY A 55 -4.30 2.78 5.64
C GLY A 55 -5.56 3.60 5.94
N ILE A 56 -5.64 4.82 5.42
CA ILE A 56 -6.82 5.68 5.57
C ILE A 56 -8.05 5.00 4.94
N TYR A 57 -7.91 4.51 3.72
CA TYR A 57 -9.03 3.87 3.03
C TYR A 57 -9.43 2.57 3.72
N SER A 58 -8.47 1.79 4.18
CA SER A 58 -8.75 0.56 4.91
C SER A 58 -9.58 0.82 6.18
N ASN A 59 -9.23 1.84 6.94
CA ASN A 59 -10.01 2.23 8.12
C ASN A 59 -11.41 2.69 7.75
N ALA A 60 -11.56 3.45 6.66
CA ALA A 60 -12.88 3.85 6.17
C ALA A 60 -13.73 2.63 5.81
N CYS A 61 -13.14 1.63 5.17
CA CYS A 61 -13.84 0.38 4.85
C CYS A 61 -14.27 -0.37 6.11
N GLN A 62 -13.46 -0.35 7.16
CA GLN A 62 -13.82 -0.97 8.43
C GLN A 62 -15.02 -0.27 9.07
N ILE A 63 -15.06 1.06 9.01
CA ILE A 63 -16.21 1.82 9.51
C ILE A 63 -17.48 1.45 8.72
N VAL A 64 -17.40 1.43 7.40
CA VAL A 64 -18.55 1.05 6.57
C VAL A 64 -18.99 -0.38 6.89
N LYS A 65 -18.05 -1.30 7.12
CA LYS A 65 -18.34 -2.69 7.45
C LYS A 65 -19.12 -2.83 8.76
N LEU A 66 -18.92 -1.92 9.72
CA LEU A 66 -19.68 -1.93 10.97
C LEU A 66 -21.17 -1.67 10.76
N TYR A 67 -21.52 -0.86 9.76
CA TYR A 67 -22.90 -0.49 9.46
C TYR A 67 -23.49 -1.30 8.32
N ASN A 68 -22.70 -1.68 7.34
CA ASN A 68 -23.10 -2.54 6.22
C ASN A 68 -21.93 -3.43 5.86
N GLU A 69 -21.93 -4.65 6.40
CA GLU A 69 -20.83 -5.59 6.25
C GLU A 69 -20.52 -5.92 4.78
N GLU A 70 -21.57 -6.16 3.99
CA GLU A 70 -21.40 -6.53 2.59
C GLU A 70 -20.76 -5.42 1.77
N THR A 71 -21.25 -4.19 1.94
CA THR A 71 -20.69 -3.01 1.25
C THR A 71 -19.25 -2.76 1.66
N GLY A 72 -18.92 -2.87 2.94
CA GLY A 72 -17.57 -2.68 3.45
C GLY A 72 -16.60 -3.70 2.89
N LYS A 73 -16.99 -4.96 2.84
CA LYS A 73 -16.17 -6.03 2.24
C LYS A 73 -15.93 -5.79 0.76
N LYS A 74 -16.95 -5.38 0.02
CA LYS A 74 -16.84 -5.10 -1.42
C LYS A 74 -15.89 -3.93 -1.68
N MET A 75 -16.02 -2.85 -0.94
CA MET A 75 -15.14 -1.69 -1.05
C MET A 75 -13.69 -2.07 -0.78
N PHE A 76 -13.45 -2.80 0.30
CA PHE A 76 -12.11 -3.24 0.67
C PHE A 76 -11.50 -4.13 -0.42
N ARG A 77 -12.27 -5.07 -0.95
CA ARG A 77 -11.79 -5.97 -2.00
C ARG A 77 -11.36 -5.22 -3.25
N ILE A 78 -12.22 -4.31 -3.74
CA ILE A 78 -11.93 -3.55 -4.95
C ILE A 78 -10.66 -2.70 -4.77
N PHE A 79 -10.59 -1.96 -3.69
CA PHE A 79 -9.45 -1.06 -3.45
C PHE A 79 -8.17 -1.84 -3.17
N SER A 80 -8.27 -2.94 -2.43
CA SER A 80 -7.12 -3.80 -2.13
C SER A 80 -6.50 -4.35 -3.41
N ASN A 81 -7.33 -4.77 -4.37
CA ASN A 81 -6.84 -5.27 -5.65
C ASN A 81 -6.11 -4.17 -6.43
N ILE A 82 -6.70 -2.98 -6.50
CA ILE A 82 -6.07 -1.84 -7.19
C ILE A 82 -4.76 -1.45 -6.51
N PHE A 83 -4.78 -1.34 -5.20
CA PHE A 83 -3.58 -0.96 -4.43
C PHE A 83 -2.46 -1.98 -4.63
N TYR A 84 -2.79 -3.26 -4.60
CA TYR A 84 -1.79 -4.32 -4.75
C TYR A 84 -1.11 -4.25 -6.12
N ILE A 85 -1.90 -4.02 -7.17
CA ILE A 85 -1.36 -3.89 -8.53
C ILE A 85 -0.45 -2.66 -8.63
N VAL A 86 -0.89 -1.52 -8.09
CA VAL A 86 -0.08 -0.29 -8.08
C VAL A 86 1.22 -0.52 -7.30
N PHE A 87 1.14 -1.15 -6.13
CA PHE A 87 2.31 -1.45 -5.32
C PHE A 87 3.30 -2.35 -6.07
N MET A 88 2.79 -3.38 -6.75
CA MET A 88 3.60 -4.27 -7.56
C MET A 88 4.34 -3.53 -8.67
N LEU A 89 3.63 -2.66 -9.40
CA LEU A 89 4.25 -1.87 -10.47
C LEU A 89 5.34 -0.95 -9.92
N MET A 90 5.11 -0.33 -8.76
CA MET A 90 6.09 0.53 -8.14
C MET A 90 7.29 -0.27 -7.61
N TRP A 91 7.07 -1.48 -7.14
CA TRP A 91 8.14 -2.38 -6.70
C TRP A 91 9.11 -2.66 -7.84
N PHE A 92 8.59 -3.06 -9.00
CA PHE A 92 9.41 -3.31 -10.18
C PHE A 92 10.08 -2.02 -10.68
N SER A 93 9.38 -0.90 -10.67
CA SER A 93 9.96 0.39 -11.07
C SER A 93 11.14 0.77 -10.18
N SER A 94 11.03 0.55 -8.86
CA SER A 94 12.11 0.78 -7.92
C SER A 94 13.33 -0.06 -8.22
N LEU A 95 13.12 -1.35 -8.51
CA LEU A 95 14.22 -2.27 -8.81
C LEU A 95 14.91 -1.92 -10.12
N ILE A 96 14.15 -1.58 -11.15
CA ILE A 96 14.70 -1.19 -12.44
C ILE A 96 15.52 0.10 -12.28
N TYR A 97 15.00 1.07 -11.53
CA TYR A 97 15.74 2.32 -11.27
C TYR A 97 17.02 2.05 -10.48
N PHE A 98 16.96 1.18 -9.48
CA PHE A 98 18.14 0.80 -8.71
C PHE A 98 19.21 0.17 -9.61
N ASP A 99 18.82 -0.80 -10.44
CA ASP A 99 19.74 -1.47 -11.35
C ASP A 99 20.34 -0.49 -12.36
N TYR A 100 19.53 0.42 -12.89
CA TYR A 100 20.01 1.48 -13.78
C TYR A 100 21.05 2.35 -13.11
N THR A 101 20.81 2.75 -11.86
CA THR A 101 21.74 3.59 -11.10
C THR A 101 23.06 2.84 -10.84
N VAL A 102 22.98 1.56 -10.50
CA VAL A 102 24.17 0.74 -10.27
C VAL A 102 25.01 0.64 -11.53
N ILE A 103 24.38 0.38 -12.67
CA ILE A 103 25.11 0.26 -13.95
C ILE A 103 25.76 1.59 -14.32
N LYS A 104 25.07 2.70 -14.12
CA LYS A 104 25.55 4.02 -14.53
C LYS A 104 26.60 4.60 -13.59
N ASP A 105 26.36 4.57 -12.28
CA ASP A 105 27.15 5.31 -11.30
C ASP A 105 28.18 4.46 -10.57
N TYR A 106 27.95 3.16 -10.47
CA TYR A 106 28.80 2.23 -9.70
C TYR A 106 29.56 1.25 -10.60
N HIS A 107 29.71 1.58 -11.88
CA HIS A 107 30.52 0.81 -12.85
C HIS A 107 30.13 -0.68 -12.90
N LYS A 108 28.83 -0.98 -12.89
CA LYS A 108 28.32 -2.37 -13.00
C LYS A 108 28.81 -3.26 -11.85
N ASP A 109 28.65 -2.77 -10.62
CA ASP A 109 28.98 -3.57 -9.44
C ASP A 109 28.14 -4.83 -9.40
N ILE A 110 28.77 -5.97 -9.64
CA ILE A 110 28.08 -7.26 -9.69
C ILE A 110 27.43 -7.61 -8.35
N GLY A 111 28.08 -7.26 -7.25
CA GLY A 111 27.55 -7.51 -5.92
C GLY A 111 26.21 -6.80 -5.68
N LEU A 112 26.11 -5.53 -6.10
CA LEU A 112 24.87 -4.77 -5.96
C LEU A 112 23.78 -5.31 -6.90
N LEU A 113 24.15 -5.72 -8.12
CA LEU A 113 23.19 -6.31 -9.06
C LEU A 113 22.65 -7.64 -8.53
N LEU A 114 23.52 -8.49 -7.98
CA LEU A 114 23.09 -9.74 -7.37
C LEU A 114 22.19 -9.50 -6.15
N PHE A 115 22.49 -8.48 -5.38
CA PHE A 115 21.65 -8.08 -4.24
C PHE A 115 20.24 -7.67 -4.70
N SER A 116 20.15 -6.93 -5.81
CA SER A 116 18.85 -6.54 -6.36
C SER A 116 18.06 -7.73 -6.89
N PHE A 117 18.72 -8.75 -7.42
CA PHE A 117 18.04 -9.96 -7.89
C PHE A 117 17.22 -10.63 -6.81
N ILE A 118 17.69 -10.60 -5.57
CA ILE A 118 16.96 -11.18 -4.44
C ILE A 118 15.58 -10.53 -4.30
N PHE A 119 15.48 -9.22 -4.55
CA PHE A 119 14.23 -8.47 -4.44
C PHE A 119 13.29 -8.70 -5.64
N TYR A 120 13.78 -9.23 -6.76
CA TYR A 120 12.90 -9.62 -7.87
C TYR A 120 12.06 -10.85 -7.54
N ILE A 121 12.54 -11.72 -6.65
CA ILE A 121 11.80 -12.93 -6.26
C ILE A 121 10.44 -12.60 -5.66
N PRO A 122 10.34 -11.74 -4.63
CA PRO A 122 9.04 -11.30 -4.13
C PRO A 122 8.17 -10.67 -5.21
N GLY A 123 8.77 -9.92 -6.15
CA GLY A 123 8.04 -9.31 -7.25
C GLY A 123 7.36 -10.35 -8.13
N PHE A 124 8.06 -11.41 -8.50
CA PHE A 124 7.48 -12.48 -9.31
C PHE A 124 6.39 -13.24 -8.56
N ILE A 125 6.56 -13.43 -7.25
CA ILE A 125 5.52 -14.04 -6.41
C ILE A 125 4.26 -13.15 -6.43
N MET A 126 4.40 -11.84 -6.33
CA MET A 126 3.30 -10.89 -6.40
C MET A 126 2.58 -10.98 -7.76
N VAL A 127 3.33 -11.03 -8.87
CA VAL A 127 2.75 -11.16 -10.22
C VAL A 127 1.92 -12.44 -10.30
N LYS A 128 2.48 -13.55 -9.86
CA LYS A 128 1.77 -14.84 -9.87
C LYS A 128 0.47 -14.76 -9.08
N LYS A 129 0.53 -14.16 -7.89
CA LYS A 129 -0.65 -14.01 -7.03
C LYS A 129 -1.72 -13.13 -7.70
N VAL A 130 -1.32 -12.03 -8.35
CA VAL A 130 -2.25 -11.16 -9.06
C VAL A 130 -2.95 -11.92 -10.19
N ILE A 131 -2.18 -12.64 -11.00
CA ILE A 131 -2.72 -13.39 -12.14
C ILE A 131 -3.72 -14.44 -11.66
N GLU A 132 -3.35 -15.23 -10.64
CA GLU A 132 -4.22 -16.27 -10.11
C GLU A 132 -5.50 -15.67 -9.51
N THR A 133 -5.37 -14.58 -8.77
CA THR A 133 -6.51 -13.91 -8.14
C THR A 133 -7.48 -13.34 -9.16
N ILE A 134 -6.97 -12.72 -10.23
CA ILE A 134 -7.80 -12.19 -11.30
C ILE A 134 -8.55 -13.32 -12.01
N LYS A 135 -7.87 -14.43 -12.29
CA LYS A 135 -8.51 -15.59 -12.93
C LYS A 135 -9.62 -16.19 -12.07
N GLU A 136 -9.46 -16.19 -10.77
CA GLU A 136 -10.41 -16.78 -9.84
C GLU A 136 -11.43 -15.77 -9.30
N GLY A 137 -11.25 -14.49 -9.59
CA GLY A 137 -12.13 -13.43 -9.10
C GLY A 137 -12.06 -13.21 -7.60
N ARG A 138 -10.95 -13.60 -6.97
CA ARG A 138 -10.76 -13.44 -5.52
C ARG A 138 -10.12 -12.12 -5.15
N THR A 139 -10.05 -11.85 -3.84
CA THR A 139 -9.37 -10.70 -3.29
C THR A 139 -7.87 -10.97 -3.12
N LEU A 140 -7.06 -9.99 -3.48
CA LEU A 140 -5.62 -10.04 -3.28
C LEU A 140 -5.21 -9.89 -1.77
#